data_9f5603f80ac94df1188d6c80b7dbb61f
#
_entry.id   9f5603f80ac94df1188d6c80b7dbb61f
#
_cell.length_a   1.000
_cell.length_b   1.000
_cell.length_c   1.000
_cell.angle_alpha   90.00
_cell.angle_beta   90.00
_cell.angle_gamma   90.00
#
_symmetry.space_group_name_H-M   'P 1'
#
loop_
_entity.id
_entity.type
_entity.pdbx_description
1 polymer ?
#
loop_
_entity_poly.entity_id
_entity_poly.type
_entity_poly.pdbx_seq_one_letter_code
_entity_poly.pdbx_strand_id
1 'polypeptide(L)'
;MGYFDQHGVFEGEGEHLSGYAVALLTAISRYTGWEYKWVKIRFDELAQRLDDGTIDLSCGISFTPERSRLYSFSKLRAGYENTCLHVSSMSDMHYMDLEAFNGMRIGFFTDSLQYDVMKRFAAQNGFSFESFFFEESNEMSQALAEGRIDGYVDGVLHGNGTKVVATISTDPFFFVTRKDDMEVMAPLNEAMRQILLNHPSYLARLYDSYLNISSDVPVVFTRSECRWLATKPAIRVAYSREQDMMDPEFGGNFLYAFLKMLERQSGIRFEFLPQPSYDACLKALADGTADIMPDVYPQLSFLRSQNIFSGRPFYNAPITVVGRLHDKNIPGQSCTVGFTREMRSVMLAYQSTYPEDTPKIFPNIDACRKAFEKGEVDVYLWPYPAASLQDDPPKDGLLLPTRAMYPMALGISPHASPLVTSVLDKVITSTTTATIDALLLSVAPDSLLDVIRRFLRRNLVETLCGLGLIMLLVMRHNRRRLADLRAAALTDPVTQGPNRARFLMDAAKILQKDPRRYYLSTINIRKLKLINRACGLRTGDSLIRFCNRE
;
A
#
# COMPACT_ATOMS: atom_id res chain seq x y z
N MET A 1 31.23 -11.73 -9.93
CA MET A 1 30.11 -10.89 -10.38
C MET A 1 30.21 -10.67 -11.88
N GLY A 2 29.28 -11.21 -12.65
CA GLY A 2 29.19 -10.98 -14.10
C GLY A 2 28.45 -9.68 -14.42
N TYR A 3 28.92 -8.91 -15.38
CA TYR A 3 28.28 -7.71 -15.88
C TYR A 3 28.40 -7.61 -17.41
N PHE A 4 27.45 -6.90 -18.01
CA PHE A 4 27.39 -6.57 -19.42
C PHE A 4 27.02 -5.10 -19.57
N ASP A 5 27.38 -4.51 -20.73
CA ASP A 5 27.08 -3.09 -20.96
C ASP A 5 25.55 -2.86 -20.94
N GLN A 6 25.09 -2.08 -19.98
CA GLN A 6 23.70 -1.66 -19.83
C GLN A 6 23.68 -0.25 -19.28
N HIS A 7 23.22 0.70 -20.10
CA HIS A 7 23.27 2.13 -19.80
C HIS A 7 22.64 2.45 -18.43
N GLY A 8 23.34 3.24 -17.63
CA GLY A 8 22.95 3.61 -16.26
C GLY A 8 23.06 2.48 -15.23
N VAL A 9 22.99 1.20 -15.63
CA VAL A 9 23.09 0.06 -14.72
C VAL A 9 24.53 -0.36 -14.52
N PHE A 10 25.30 -0.58 -15.64
CA PHE A 10 26.73 -0.83 -15.66
C PHE A 10 27.38 0.03 -16.74
N GLU A 11 28.31 0.88 -16.35
CA GLU A 11 29.02 1.79 -17.22
C GLU A 11 30.54 1.72 -16.98
N GLY A 12 31.33 1.65 -18.04
CA GLY A 12 32.77 1.57 -17.97
C GLY A 12 33.31 0.16 -17.81
N GLU A 13 34.61 0.03 -17.54
CA GLU A 13 35.30 -1.26 -17.41
C GLU A 13 36.36 -1.21 -16.31
N GLY A 14 36.64 -2.37 -15.71
CA GLY A 14 37.73 -2.55 -14.75
C GLY A 14 37.59 -1.64 -13.52
N GLU A 15 38.62 -0.85 -13.22
CA GLU A 15 38.64 0.08 -12.09
C GLU A 15 37.72 1.30 -12.28
N HIS A 16 37.23 1.56 -13.48
CA HIS A 16 36.32 2.64 -13.83
C HIS A 16 34.88 2.17 -13.96
N LEU A 17 34.57 0.94 -13.55
CA LEU A 17 33.22 0.43 -13.58
C LEU A 17 32.33 1.18 -12.55
N SER A 18 31.22 1.73 -13.03
CA SER A 18 30.28 2.52 -12.27
C SER A 18 28.84 2.16 -12.65
N GLY A 19 27.86 2.82 -12.07
CA GLY A 19 26.45 2.66 -12.40
C GLY A 19 25.62 2.19 -11.21
N TYR A 20 24.32 2.09 -11.47
CA TYR A 20 23.31 1.72 -10.48
C TYR A 20 23.61 0.41 -9.73
N ALA A 21 23.92 -0.65 -10.51
CA ALA A 21 24.17 -1.97 -9.94
C ALA A 21 25.47 -2.00 -9.10
N VAL A 22 26.50 -1.28 -9.53
CA VAL A 22 27.77 -1.16 -8.80
C VAL A 22 27.56 -0.48 -7.45
N ALA A 23 26.82 0.62 -7.44
CA ALA A 23 26.49 1.34 -6.21
C ALA A 23 25.62 0.49 -5.25
N LEU A 24 24.65 -0.25 -5.79
CA LEU A 24 23.81 -1.15 -5.00
C LEU A 24 24.64 -2.32 -4.42
N LEU A 25 25.49 -2.93 -5.21
CA LEU A 25 26.40 -4.00 -4.76
C LEU A 25 27.38 -3.50 -3.70
N THR A 26 27.88 -2.28 -3.83
CA THR A 26 28.69 -1.62 -2.79
C THR A 26 27.92 -1.46 -1.47
N ALA A 27 26.61 -1.22 -1.53
CA ALA A 27 25.80 -1.21 -0.32
C ALA A 27 25.58 -2.62 0.24
N ILE A 28 25.33 -3.61 -0.60
CA ILE A 28 25.16 -5.02 -0.25
C ILE A 28 26.44 -5.56 0.44
N SER A 29 27.64 -5.20 -0.04
CA SER A 29 28.91 -5.65 0.52
C SER A 29 29.08 -5.27 2.01
N ARG A 30 28.48 -4.14 2.45
CA ARG A 30 28.52 -3.72 3.86
C ARG A 30 27.78 -4.67 4.81
N TYR A 31 26.81 -5.43 4.29
CA TYR A 31 26.02 -6.40 5.05
C TYR A 31 26.51 -7.83 4.89
N THR A 32 27.07 -8.16 3.72
CA THR A 32 27.54 -9.50 3.37
C THR A 32 29.03 -9.70 3.62
N GLY A 33 29.81 -8.62 3.65
CA GLY A 33 31.27 -8.68 3.68
C GLY A 33 31.89 -9.13 2.35
N TRP A 34 31.11 -9.18 1.27
CA TRP A 34 31.60 -9.64 -0.03
C TRP A 34 32.54 -8.63 -0.70
N GLU A 35 33.58 -9.16 -1.35
CA GLU A 35 34.44 -8.46 -2.29
C GLU A 35 34.11 -8.93 -3.70
N TYR A 36 33.89 -8.01 -4.63
CA TYR A 36 33.47 -8.35 -5.98
C TYR A 36 34.65 -8.39 -6.93
N LYS A 37 34.80 -9.53 -7.62
CA LYS A 37 35.64 -9.66 -8.82
C LYS A 37 34.74 -9.48 -10.04
N TRP A 38 34.94 -8.41 -10.77
CA TRP A 38 34.14 -8.06 -11.95
C TRP A 38 34.58 -8.83 -13.17
N VAL A 39 33.66 -9.46 -13.87
CA VAL A 39 33.89 -10.24 -15.10
C VAL A 39 32.93 -9.73 -16.15
N LYS A 40 33.47 -9.09 -17.20
CA LYS A 40 32.68 -8.67 -18.37
C LYS A 40 32.28 -9.90 -19.16
N ILE A 41 31.00 -10.03 -19.46
CA ILE A 41 30.42 -11.13 -20.22
C ILE A 41 29.46 -10.57 -21.28
N ARG A 42 29.11 -11.38 -22.24
CA ARG A 42 28.01 -11.11 -23.15
C ARG A 42 26.72 -11.63 -22.50
N PHE A 43 25.60 -10.98 -22.80
CA PHE A 43 24.31 -11.37 -22.24
C PHE A 43 23.88 -12.81 -22.59
N ASP A 44 24.20 -13.24 -23.82
CA ASP A 44 23.94 -14.61 -24.31
C ASP A 44 24.77 -15.69 -23.58
N GLU A 45 25.92 -15.33 -23.01
CA GLU A 45 26.79 -16.23 -22.24
C GLU A 45 26.37 -16.37 -20.76
N LEU A 46 25.46 -15.54 -20.26
CA LEU A 46 25.11 -15.43 -18.84
C LEU A 46 24.76 -16.80 -18.23
N ALA A 47 23.89 -17.58 -18.89
CA ALA A 47 23.44 -18.88 -18.37
C ALA A 47 24.62 -19.85 -18.21
N GLN A 48 25.46 -19.94 -19.21
CA GLN A 48 26.64 -20.81 -19.22
C GLN A 48 27.63 -20.39 -18.12
N ARG A 49 27.91 -19.08 -17.99
CA ARG A 49 28.89 -18.55 -17.03
C ARG A 49 28.45 -18.68 -15.58
N LEU A 50 27.14 -18.68 -15.30
CA LEU A 50 26.58 -19.01 -13.99
C LEU A 50 26.66 -20.52 -13.72
N ASP A 51 26.37 -21.36 -14.71
CA ASP A 51 26.33 -22.81 -14.55
C ASP A 51 27.76 -23.40 -14.37
N ASP A 52 28.75 -22.90 -15.11
CA ASP A 52 30.14 -23.33 -15.00
C ASP A 52 30.92 -22.71 -13.81
N GLY A 53 30.26 -21.80 -13.05
CA GLY A 53 30.86 -21.14 -11.89
C GLY A 53 31.90 -20.06 -12.21
N THR A 54 32.03 -19.64 -13.48
CA THR A 54 32.89 -18.49 -13.86
C THR A 54 32.41 -17.20 -13.18
N ILE A 55 31.10 -17.08 -12.96
CA ILE A 55 30.47 -16.01 -12.19
C ILE A 55 29.47 -16.62 -11.23
N ASP A 56 29.28 -15.99 -10.06
CA ASP A 56 28.33 -16.43 -9.01
C ASP A 56 27.03 -15.63 -9.05
N LEU A 57 27.10 -14.38 -9.51
CA LEU A 57 26.02 -13.40 -9.41
C LEU A 57 26.03 -12.50 -10.64
N SER A 58 24.85 -12.09 -11.11
CA SER A 58 24.66 -11.01 -12.09
C SER A 58 23.45 -10.14 -11.72
N CYS A 59 23.34 -8.95 -12.33
CA CYS A 59 22.25 -7.99 -12.11
C CYS A 59 21.73 -7.46 -13.46
N GLY A 60 20.56 -6.81 -13.43
CA GLY A 60 19.95 -6.22 -14.63
C GLY A 60 19.09 -7.21 -15.43
N ILE A 61 18.66 -8.30 -14.81
CA ILE A 61 17.92 -9.36 -15.49
C ILE A 61 16.43 -9.26 -15.20
N SER A 62 15.63 -9.06 -16.24
CA SER A 62 14.17 -9.10 -16.13
C SER A 62 13.70 -10.55 -15.93
N PHE A 63 12.73 -10.72 -15.02
CA PHE A 63 12.14 -12.03 -14.76
C PHE A 63 11.30 -12.49 -15.96
N THR A 64 11.50 -13.73 -16.41
CA THR A 64 10.59 -14.46 -17.31
C THR A 64 10.44 -15.90 -16.84
N PRO A 65 9.30 -16.59 -17.15
CA PRO A 65 9.13 -18.00 -16.81
C PRO A 65 10.23 -18.89 -17.38
N GLU A 66 10.73 -18.59 -18.60
CA GLU A 66 11.84 -19.32 -19.23
C GLU A 66 13.13 -19.12 -18.44
N ARG A 67 13.46 -17.87 -18.11
CA ARG A 67 14.67 -17.53 -17.34
C ARG A 67 14.62 -18.07 -15.92
N SER A 68 13.42 -18.16 -15.31
CA SER A 68 13.25 -18.73 -13.97
C SER A 68 13.56 -20.23 -13.89
N ARG A 69 13.60 -20.92 -15.04
CA ARG A 69 14.06 -22.31 -15.12
C ARG A 69 15.60 -22.42 -15.13
N LEU A 70 16.28 -21.37 -15.59
CA LEU A 70 17.74 -21.33 -15.73
C LEU A 70 18.42 -20.70 -14.51
N TYR A 71 17.77 -19.71 -13.88
CA TYR A 71 18.34 -18.90 -12.80
C TYR A 71 17.49 -18.94 -11.55
N SER A 72 18.12 -18.70 -10.40
CA SER A 72 17.44 -18.23 -9.20
C SER A 72 17.45 -16.70 -9.17
N PHE A 73 16.29 -16.09 -8.92
CA PHE A 73 16.10 -14.65 -8.87
C PHE A 73 16.04 -14.16 -7.43
N SER A 74 16.54 -12.95 -7.16
CA SER A 74 16.37 -12.29 -5.87
C SER A 74 14.88 -12.08 -5.56
N LYS A 75 14.50 -12.17 -4.28
CA LYS A 75 13.11 -11.94 -3.84
C LYS A 75 12.65 -10.50 -4.05
N LEU A 76 13.58 -9.56 -3.87
CA LEU A 76 13.35 -8.15 -4.10
C LEU A 76 13.94 -7.76 -5.45
N ARG A 77 13.24 -6.86 -6.16
CA ARG A 77 13.81 -6.28 -7.38
C ARG A 77 15.09 -5.51 -7.04
N ALA A 78 16.06 -5.55 -7.91
CA ALA A 78 17.24 -4.69 -7.82
C ALA A 78 16.90 -3.26 -8.27
N GLY A 79 16.07 -3.12 -9.30
CA GLY A 79 15.60 -1.85 -9.85
C GLY A 79 14.50 -2.06 -10.88
N TYR A 80 14.26 -1.06 -11.70
CA TYR A 80 13.38 -1.14 -12.86
C TYR A 80 13.89 -0.27 -13.99
N GLU A 81 13.53 -0.61 -15.22
CA GLU A 81 13.85 0.13 -16.44
C GLU A 81 12.54 0.56 -17.11
N ASN A 82 12.48 1.82 -17.54
CA ASN A 82 11.34 2.32 -18.32
C ASN A 82 11.71 2.31 -19.81
N THR A 83 10.79 1.84 -20.63
CA THR A 83 10.84 2.04 -22.08
C THR A 83 9.98 3.25 -22.42
N CYS A 84 10.58 4.31 -22.93
CA CYS A 84 9.94 5.59 -23.16
C CYS A 84 10.04 6.03 -24.62
N LEU A 85 9.00 6.71 -25.12
CA LEU A 85 9.04 7.44 -26.38
C LEU A 85 9.49 8.87 -26.11
N HIS A 86 10.62 9.25 -26.69
CA HIS A 86 11.24 10.57 -26.61
C HIS A 86 11.00 11.35 -27.90
N VAL A 87 10.68 12.63 -27.75
CA VAL A 87 10.63 13.60 -28.86
C VAL A 87 11.48 14.82 -28.52
N SER A 88 11.74 15.71 -29.49
CA SER A 88 12.40 16.99 -29.19
C SER A 88 11.69 17.74 -28.07
N SER A 89 12.45 18.36 -27.16
CA SER A 89 11.89 19.23 -26.11
C SER A 89 11.10 20.42 -26.67
N MET A 90 11.37 20.80 -27.93
CA MET A 90 10.69 21.87 -28.67
C MET A 90 9.39 21.42 -29.33
N SER A 91 9.09 20.12 -29.34
CA SER A 91 7.85 19.58 -29.91
C SER A 91 6.63 20.04 -29.09
N ASP A 92 5.51 20.34 -29.76
CA ASP A 92 4.22 20.68 -29.12
C ASP A 92 3.45 19.43 -28.64
N MET A 93 3.95 18.23 -28.94
CA MET A 93 3.32 16.96 -28.61
C MET A 93 3.13 16.79 -27.09
N HIS A 94 1.94 16.40 -26.67
CA HIS A 94 1.62 16.16 -25.26
C HIS A 94 1.88 14.70 -24.85
N TYR A 95 1.93 14.46 -23.53
CA TYR A 95 2.07 13.10 -23.01
C TYR A 95 0.83 12.25 -23.39
N MET A 96 1.07 11.06 -23.98
CA MET A 96 0.04 10.15 -24.51
C MET A 96 -0.86 10.74 -25.61
N ASP A 97 -0.32 11.64 -26.42
CA ASP A 97 -0.98 12.19 -27.60
C ASP A 97 -0.95 11.18 -28.77
N LEU A 98 -1.84 10.19 -28.68
CA LEU A 98 -1.84 9.04 -29.59
C LEU A 98 -2.23 9.42 -31.03
N GLU A 99 -2.98 10.52 -31.23
CA GLU A 99 -3.28 11.00 -32.58
C GLU A 99 -2.01 11.50 -33.26
N ALA A 100 -1.16 12.20 -32.50
CA ALA A 100 0.14 12.67 -32.98
C ALA A 100 1.15 11.53 -33.19
N PHE A 101 0.99 10.38 -32.52
CA PHE A 101 1.86 9.22 -32.70
C PHE A 101 1.62 8.49 -34.02
N ASN A 102 0.45 8.69 -34.64
CA ASN A 102 0.11 7.98 -35.86
C ASN A 102 0.93 8.48 -37.06
N GLY A 103 1.68 7.57 -37.68
CA GLY A 103 2.58 7.89 -38.79
C GLY A 103 3.93 8.49 -38.38
N MET A 104 4.24 8.56 -37.05
CA MET A 104 5.56 9.03 -36.59
C MET A 104 6.69 8.16 -37.14
N ARG A 105 7.81 8.80 -37.44
CA ARG A 105 9.10 8.19 -37.75
C ARG A 105 9.85 7.98 -36.44
N ILE A 106 9.97 6.72 -36.00
CA ILE A 106 10.51 6.39 -34.68
C ILE A 106 11.82 5.64 -34.82
N GLY A 107 12.87 6.12 -34.11
CA GLY A 107 14.17 5.51 -34.04
C GLY A 107 14.24 4.42 -32.97
N PHE A 108 14.97 3.34 -33.27
CA PHE A 108 15.26 2.21 -32.39
C PHE A 108 16.71 1.80 -32.52
N PHE A 109 17.27 1.21 -31.48
CA PHE A 109 18.53 0.49 -31.60
C PHE A 109 18.31 -0.83 -32.35
N THR A 110 19.29 -1.18 -33.19
CA THR A 110 19.32 -2.47 -33.91
C THR A 110 19.27 -3.61 -32.88
N ASP A 111 18.47 -4.64 -33.16
CA ASP A 111 18.26 -5.82 -32.30
C ASP A 111 17.73 -5.55 -30.89
N SER A 112 17.17 -4.36 -30.64
CA SER A 112 16.58 -4.02 -29.34
C SER A 112 15.17 -4.59 -29.16
N LEU A 113 14.86 -5.08 -27.94
CA LEU A 113 13.50 -5.49 -27.54
C LEU A 113 12.50 -4.33 -27.57
N GLN A 114 12.98 -3.11 -27.57
CA GLN A 114 12.18 -1.89 -27.52
C GLN A 114 11.28 -1.73 -28.75
N TYR A 115 11.75 -2.20 -29.92
CA TYR A 115 10.93 -2.24 -31.13
C TYR A 115 9.69 -3.11 -30.96
N ASP A 116 9.84 -4.33 -30.45
CA ASP A 116 8.72 -5.24 -30.22
C ASP A 116 7.77 -4.72 -29.14
N VAL A 117 8.32 -4.06 -28.11
CA VAL A 117 7.54 -3.40 -27.06
C VAL A 117 6.70 -2.28 -27.64
N MET A 118 7.30 -1.39 -28.45
CA MET A 118 6.60 -0.30 -29.13
C MET A 118 5.56 -0.80 -30.12
N LYS A 119 5.85 -1.84 -30.88
CA LYS A 119 4.92 -2.45 -31.84
C LYS A 119 3.66 -2.99 -31.15
N ARG A 120 3.84 -3.68 -30.00
CA ARG A 120 2.69 -4.12 -29.18
C ARG A 120 1.90 -2.94 -28.63
N PHE A 121 2.58 -1.92 -28.14
CA PHE A 121 1.98 -0.71 -27.63
C PHE A 121 1.16 0.01 -28.71
N ALA A 122 1.69 0.18 -29.91
CA ALA A 122 0.99 0.78 -31.05
C ALA A 122 -0.25 -0.03 -31.45
N ALA A 123 -0.12 -1.37 -31.53
CA ALA A 123 -1.25 -2.25 -31.86
C ALA A 123 -2.36 -2.18 -30.79
N GLN A 124 -1.99 -2.15 -29.51
CA GLN A 124 -2.97 -2.02 -28.41
C GLN A 124 -3.68 -0.67 -28.39
N ASN A 125 -3.02 0.37 -28.89
CA ASN A 125 -3.53 1.74 -28.86
C ASN A 125 -4.06 2.23 -30.22
N GLY A 126 -4.02 1.39 -31.25
CA GLY A 126 -4.66 1.62 -32.54
C GLY A 126 -4.00 2.70 -33.41
N PHE A 127 -2.68 2.85 -33.33
CA PHE A 127 -1.91 3.71 -34.21
C PHE A 127 -0.79 2.93 -34.90
N SER A 128 -0.21 3.52 -35.97
CA SER A 128 0.91 2.98 -36.72
C SER A 128 2.08 3.96 -36.72
N PHE A 129 3.29 3.44 -36.93
CA PHE A 129 4.50 4.25 -37.00
C PHE A 129 5.47 3.67 -38.03
N GLU A 130 6.43 4.48 -38.49
CA GLU A 130 7.56 4.05 -39.33
C GLU A 130 8.79 3.84 -38.47
N SER A 131 9.50 2.72 -38.63
CA SER A 131 10.66 2.35 -37.84
C SER A 131 11.97 2.64 -38.56
N PHE A 132 12.90 3.25 -37.83
CA PHE A 132 14.27 3.52 -38.26
C PHE A 132 15.24 2.90 -37.26
N PHE A 133 16.27 2.18 -37.74
CA PHE A 133 17.21 1.46 -36.89
C PHE A 133 18.59 2.10 -36.94
N PHE A 134 19.22 2.20 -35.77
CA PHE A 134 20.52 2.82 -35.55
C PHE A 134 21.41 1.88 -34.73
N GLU A 135 22.70 1.94 -34.94
CA GLU A 135 23.70 1.17 -34.16
C GLU A 135 24.23 1.98 -32.98
N GLU A 136 24.30 3.30 -33.11
CA GLU A 136 24.84 4.20 -32.10
C GLU A 136 23.83 5.26 -31.65
N SER A 137 23.88 5.59 -30.35
CA SER A 137 23.01 6.62 -29.72
C SER A 137 23.23 8.02 -30.34
N ASN A 138 24.45 8.34 -30.71
CA ASN A 138 24.77 9.63 -31.32
C ASN A 138 24.10 9.81 -32.67
N GLU A 139 24.08 8.75 -33.52
CA GLU A 139 23.40 8.77 -34.83
C GLU A 139 21.88 8.99 -34.67
N MET A 140 21.28 8.32 -33.70
CA MET A 140 19.84 8.44 -33.42
C MET A 140 19.51 9.84 -32.91
N SER A 141 20.29 10.40 -31.99
CA SER A 141 20.14 11.77 -31.49
C SER A 141 20.32 12.82 -32.60
N GLN A 142 21.28 12.63 -33.48
CA GLN A 142 21.50 13.50 -34.63
C GLN A 142 20.34 13.41 -35.64
N ALA A 143 19.82 12.21 -35.89
CA ALA A 143 18.66 11.98 -36.77
C ALA A 143 17.42 12.73 -36.25
N LEU A 144 17.21 12.76 -34.93
CA LEU A 144 16.14 13.53 -34.30
C LEU A 144 16.38 15.06 -34.46
N ALA A 145 17.59 15.53 -34.23
CA ALA A 145 17.93 16.96 -34.38
C ALA A 145 17.79 17.45 -35.81
N GLU A 146 18.12 16.60 -36.80
CA GLU A 146 17.98 16.87 -38.23
C GLU A 146 16.56 16.67 -38.78
N GLY A 147 15.61 16.20 -37.94
CA GLY A 147 14.22 15.93 -38.34
C GLY A 147 14.07 14.73 -39.28
N ARG A 148 15.03 13.80 -39.32
CA ARG A 148 14.92 12.54 -40.06
C ARG A 148 14.00 11.55 -39.37
N ILE A 149 13.94 11.63 -38.02
CA ILE A 149 12.96 10.94 -37.17
C ILE A 149 12.21 11.95 -36.33
N ASP A 150 11.00 11.62 -35.90
CA ASP A 150 10.15 12.48 -35.07
C ASP A 150 10.32 12.17 -33.59
N GLY A 151 10.80 10.97 -33.27
CA GLY A 151 11.10 10.52 -31.92
C GLY A 151 11.92 9.25 -31.91
N TYR A 152 12.32 8.80 -30.74
CA TYR A 152 13.01 7.52 -30.55
C TYR A 152 12.55 6.84 -29.27
N VAL A 153 12.70 5.52 -29.21
CA VAL A 153 12.39 4.72 -28.02
C VAL A 153 13.68 4.34 -27.31
N ASP A 154 13.77 4.70 -26.02
CA ASP A 154 14.91 4.38 -25.18
C ASP A 154 14.47 4.11 -23.73
N GLY A 155 15.36 3.51 -22.93
CA GLY A 155 15.15 3.19 -21.52
C GLY A 155 15.37 4.36 -20.55
N VAL A 156 15.87 5.50 -21.01
CA VAL A 156 16.23 6.64 -20.15
C VAL A 156 15.13 7.71 -20.16
N LEU A 157 14.68 8.13 -18.96
CA LEU A 157 13.62 9.13 -18.80
C LEU A 157 13.96 10.53 -19.32
N HIS A 158 15.25 10.87 -19.54
CA HIS A 158 15.66 12.17 -20.06
C HIS A 158 16.94 12.08 -20.90
N GLY A 159 16.80 12.31 -22.19
CA GLY A 159 17.92 12.67 -23.06
C GLY A 159 18.13 14.19 -23.08
N ASN A 160 19.37 14.65 -23.31
CA ASN A 160 19.67 16.06 -23.51
C ASN A 160 18.85 16.63 -24.69
N GLY A 161 17.99 17.63 -24.41
CA GLY A 161 17.17 18.29 -25.42
C GLY A 161 15.92 17.50 -25.88
N THR A 162 15.52 16.46 -25.16
CA THR A 162 14.30 15.68 -25.44
C THR A 162 13.31 15.72 -24.27
N LYS A 163 12.06 15.34 -24.55
CA LYS A 163 11.03 15.11 -23.55
C LYS A 163 10.34 13.76 -23.80
N VAL A 164 9.93 13.10 -22.73
CA VAL A 164 9.13 11.86 -22.79
C VAL A 164 7.69 12.20 -23.10
N VAL A 165 7.12 11.58 -24.13
CA VAL A 165 5.69 11.72 -24.51
C VAL A 165 4.90 10.45 -24.27
N ALA A 166 5.54 9.31 -24.05
CA ALA A 166 4.90 8.09 -23.55
C ALA A 166 5.87 7.24 -22.74
N THR A 167 5.42 6.65 -21.64
CA THR A 167 6.05 5.51 -21.00
C THR A 167 5.34 4.26 -21.52
N ILE A 168 6.06 3.44 -22.29
CA ILE A 168 5.51 2.30 -23.03
C ILE A 168 5.47 1.07 -22.15
N SER A 169 6.55 0.82 -21.40
CA SER A 169 6.63 -0.23 -20.37
C SER A 169 7.52 0.18 -19.21
N THR A 170 7.35 -0.51 -18.09
CA THR A 170 8.24 -0.44 -16.93
C THR A 170 8.51 -1.85 -16.49
N ASP A 171 9.75 -2.30 -16.68
CA ASP A 171 10.15 -3.67 -16.43
C ASP A 171 11.11 -3.74 -15.23
N PRO A 172 10.77 -4.48 -14.16
CA PRO A 172 11.66 -4.67 -13.03
C PRO A 172 12.81 -5.60 -13.42
N PHE A 173 14.00 -5.30 -12.91
CA PHE A 173 15.16 -6.18 -13.03
C PHE A 173 15.64 -6.65 -11.65
N PHE A 174 16.32 -7.79 -11.67
CA PHE A 174 16.67 -8.56 -10.49
C PHE A 174 18.14 -8.96 -10.51
N PHE A 175 18.63 -9.36 -9.35
CA PHE A 175 19.83 -10.18 -9.26
C PHE A 175 19.50 -11.63 -9.60
N VAL A 176 20.44 -12.30 -10.26
CA VAL A 176 20.34 -13.73 -10.59
C VAL A 176 21.61 -14.46 -10.18
N THR A 177 21.42 -15.69 -9.71
CA THR A 177 22.49 -16.66 -9.42
C THR A 177 22.27 -17.92 -10.22
N ARG A 178 23.24 -18.84 -10.19
CA ARG A 178 23.01 -20.21 -10.63
C ARG A 178 21.74 -20.77 -9.99
N LYS A 179 21.07 -21.68 -10.69
CA LYS A 179 19.84 -22.30 -10.20
C LYS A 179 20.07 -22.98 -8.86
N ASP A 180 19.15 -22.70 -7.90
CA ASP A 180 19.14 -23.25 -6.54
C ASP A 180 20.38 -22.94 -5.67
N ASP A 181 21.17 -21.95 -6.05
CA ASP A 181 22.32 -21.45 -5.28
C ASP A 181 21.87 -20.60 -4.09
N MET A 182 21.54 -21.25 -2.98
CA MET A 182 21.10 -20.59 -1.76
C MET A 182 22.26 -19.97 -0.97
N GLU A 183 23.51 -20.37 -1.20
CA GLU A 183 24.69 -19.83 -0.51
C GLU A 183 24.92 -18.36 -0.89
N VAL A 184 24.67 -18.00 -2.13
CA VAL A 184 24.75 -16.61 -2.62
C VAL A 184 23.40 -15.91 -2.47
N MET A 185 22.29 -16.58 -2.80
CA MET A 185 20.97 -15.95 -2.86
C MET A 185 20.42 -15.55 -1.48
N ALA A 186 20.63 -16.37 -0.44
CA ALA A 186 20.07 -16.09 0.88
C ALA A 186 20.71 -14.86 1.55
N PRO A 187 22.07 -14.73 1.62
CA PRO A 187 22.71 -13.51 2.13
C PRO A 187 22.37 -12.26 1.30
N LEU A 188 22.26 -12.39 -0.03
CA LEU A 188 21.86 -11.29 -0.92
C LEU A 188 20.49 -10.75 -0.56
N ASN A 189 19.48 -11.63 -0.46
CA ASN A 189 18.12 -11.23 -0.12
C ASN A 189 18.04 -10.59 1.28
N GLU A 190 18.79 -11.12 2.24
CA GLU A 190 18.84 -10.54 3.59
C GLU A 190 19.51 -9.16 3.57
N ALA A 191 20.63 -8.98 2.86
CA ALA A 191 21.28 -7.69 2.72
C ALA A 191 20.36 -6.65 2.07
N MET A 192 19.66 -7.02 0.99
CA MET A 192 18.68 -6.14 0.34
C MET A 192 17.54 -5.75 1.29
N ARG A 193 17.03 -6.71 2.07
CA ARG A 193 16.01 -6.46 3.10
C ARG A 193 16.52 -5.48 4.16
N GLN A 194 17.75 -5.66 4.65
CA GLN A 194 18.36 -4.77 5.65
C GLN A 194 18.59 -3.35 5.09
N ILE A 195 19.02 -3.23 3.84
CA ILE A 195 19.17 -1.92 3.17
C ILE A 195 17.83 -1.20 3.15
N LEU A 196 16.73 -1.87 2.75
CA LEU A 196 15.41 -1.25 2.68
C LEU A 196 14.83 -0.92 4.06
N LEU A 197 15.08 -1.74 5.08
CA LEU A 197 14.64 -1.45 6.45
C LEU A 197 15.39 -0.26 7.06
N ASN A 198 16.71 -0.19 6.88
CA ASN A 198 17.53 0.86 7.49
C ASN A 198 17.56 2.15 6.65
N HIS A 199 17.40 2.02 5.33
CA HIS A 199 17.44 3.11 4.35
C HIS A 199 16.35 2.95 3.30
N PRO A 200 15.07 3.14 3.67
CA PRO A 200 13.92 2.82 2.81
C PRO A 200 13.95 3.47 1.42
N SER A 201 14.41 4.72 1.31
CA SER A 201 14.54 5.43 0.03
C SER A 201 15.86 5.17 -0.71
N TYR A 202 16.66 4.16 -0.32
CA TYR A 202 17.99 3.97 -0.89
C TYR A 202 17.94 3.64 -2.40
N LEU A 203 17.10 2.68 -2.79
CA LEU A 203 16.94 2.30 -4.20
C LEU A 203 16.39 3.44 -5.06
N ALA A 204 15.46 4.24 -4.51
CA ALA A 204 14.92 5.39 -5.21
C ALA A 204 15.99 6.47 -5.44
N ARG A 205 16.83 6.77 -4.43
CA ARG A 205 17.96 7.70 -4.61
C ARG A 205 18.98 7.20 -5.62
N LEU A 206 19.28 5.90 -5.64
CA LEU A 206 20.13 5.33 -6.66
C LEU A 206 19.49 5.47 -8.05
N TYR A 207 18.20 5.17 -8.16
CA TYR A 207 17.45 5.33 -9.41
C TYR A 207 17.52 6.77 -9.91
N ASP A 208 17.23 7.75 -9.06
CA ASP A 208 17.31 9.16 -9.41
C ASP A 208 18.74 9.59 -9.80
N SER A 209 19.77 8.98 -9.19
CA SER A 209 21.18 9.34 -9.48
C SER A 209 21.74 8.76 -10.77
N TYR A 210 21.27 7.57 -11.19
CA TYR A 210 21.85 6.83 -12.30
C TYR A 210 20.89 6.60 -13.47
N LEU A 211 19.60 6.47 -13.20
CA LEU A 211 18.57 6.10 -14.18
C LEU A 211 17.54 7.21 -14.44
N ASN A 212 17.49 8.23 -13.57
CA ASN A 212 16.57 9.35 -13.70
C ASN A 212 17.35 10.67 -13.51
N ILE A 213 17.95 11.19 -14.55
CA ILE A 213 18.91 12.31 -14.50
C ILE A 213 18.24 13.70 -14.34
N SER A 214 16.92 13.80 -14.10
CA SER A 214 16.22 15.10 -14.28
C SER A 214 15.68 15.77 -13.02
N SER A 215 16.14 15.47 -11.85
CA SER A 215 15.46 15.84 -10.60
C SER A 215 15.63 17.27 -10.08
N ASP A 216 16.44 18.14 -10.72
CA ASP A 216 16.74 19.48 -10.19
C ASP A 216 16.21 20.65 -11.04
N VAL A 217 15.27 20.41 -11.96
CA VAL A 217 14.67 21.49 -12.74
C VAL A 217 13.56 22.16 -11.93
N PRO A 218 13.69 23.44 -11.57
CA PRO A 218 12.61 24.14 -10.89
C PRO A 218 11.36 24.18 -11.75
N VAL A 219 10.19 23.98 -11.12
CA VAL A 219 8.91 24.06 -11.82
C VAL A 219 8.69 25.47 -12.36
N VAL A 220 8.67 25.59 -13.68
CA VAL A 220 8.42 26.87 -14.36
C VAL A 220 7.01 26.86 -14.94
N PHE A 221 6.15 27.72 -14.39
CA PHE A 221 4.80 27.90 -14.91
C PHE A 221 4.76 28.98 -16.00
N THR A 222 3.95 28.75 -17.02
CA THR A 222 3.67 29.74 -18.06
C THR A 222 2.85 30.90 -17.50
N ARG A 223 2.78 32.01 -18.24
CA ARG A 223 1.96 33.17 -17.84
C ARG A 223 0.47 32.85 -17.69
N SER A 224 -0.04 31.92 -18.49
CA SER A 224 -1.44 31.45 -18.41
C SER A 224 -1.66 30.62 -17.16
N GLU A 225 -0.74 29.71 -16.83
CA GLU A 225 -0.78 28.90 -15.61
C GLU A 225 -0.64 29.77 -14.36
N CYS A 226 0.29 30.74 -14.34
CA CYS A 226 0.43 31.68 -13.24
C CYS A 226 -0.85 32.50 -13.00
N ARG A 227 -1.50 32.99 -14.07
CA ARG A 227 -2.78 33.71 -13.96
C ARG A 227 -3.88 32.81 -13.42
N TRP A 228 -3.95 31.57 -13.88
CA TRP A 228 -4.93 30.62 -13.39
C TRP A 228 -4.69 30.25 -11.92
N LEU A 229 -3.45 29.95 -11.53
CA LEU A 229 -3.07 29.68 -10.13
C LEU A 229 -3.36 30.87 -9.19
N ALA A 230 -3.21 32.12 -9.69
CA ALA A 230 -3.56 33.32 -8.92
C ALA A 230 -5.05 33.38 -8.54
N THR A 231 -5.93 32.69 -9.27
CA THR A 231 -7.36 32.56 -8.90
C THR A 231 -7.61 31.60 -7.74
N LYS A 232 -6.56 30.90 -7.25
CA LYS A 232 -6.62 29.86 -6.22
C LYS A 232 -7.69 28.81 -6.54
N PRO A 233 -7.56 28.12 -7.66
CA PRO A 233 -8.57 27.15 -8.11
C PRO A 233 -8.74 26.02 -7.10
N ALA A 234 -10.00 25.65 -6.85
CA ALA A 234 -10.33 24.45 -6.10
C ALA A 234 -10.58 23.30 -7.09
N ILE A 235 -9.84 22.22 -6.94
CA ILE A 235 -9.94 21.01 -7.76
C ILE A 235 -10.64 19.92 -6.97
N ARG A 236 -11.73 19.41 -7.52
CA ARG A 236 -12.55 18.38 -6.90
C ARG A 236 -11.91 17.00 -7.11
N VAL A 237 -11.60 16.33 -6.00
CA VAL A 237 -10.91 15.03 -5.99
C VAL A 237 -11.88 13.94 -5.56
N ALA A 238 -12.32 13.08 -6.49
CA ALA A 238 -13.11 11.90 -6.14
C ALA A 238 -12.19 10.81 -5.58
N TYR A 239 -12.54 10.24 -4.43
CA TYR A 239 -11.83 9.10 -3.84
C TYR A 239 -12.81 8.05 -3.31
N SER A 240 -12.42 6.78 -3.38
CA SER A 240 -13.25 5.67 -2.90
C SER A 240 -13.08 5.47 -1.39
N ARG A 241 -14.21 5.35 -0.68
CA ARG A 241 -14.21 4.95 0.74
C ARG A 241 -13.82 3.49 0.97
N GLU A 242 -13.88 2.66 -0.07
CA GLU A 242 -13.44 1.27 0.00
C GLU A 242 -11.91 1.16 -0.01
N GLN A 243 -11.22 2.16 -0.55
CA GLN A 243 -9.76 2.23 -0.54
C GLN A 243 -9.29 2.97 0.72
N ASP A 244 -8.79 2.24 1.70
CA ASP A 244 -8.18 2.81 2.92
C ASP A 244 -7.02 3.78 2.63
N MET A 245 -6.57 3.82 1.37
CA MET A 245 -5.46 4.62 0.89
C MET A 245 -5.74 6.13 0.78
N MET A 246 -6.95 6.63 1.07
CA MET A 246 -7.30 8.05 0.82
C MET A 246 -8.14 8.71 1.90
N ASP A 247 -8.30 8.12 3.08
CA ASP A 247 -9.17 8.74 4.06
C ASP A 247 -8.51 9.96 4.73
N PRO A 248 -8.91 11.19 4.37
CA PRO A 248 -8.35 12.41 4.94
C PRO A 248 -8.64 12.56 6.44
N GLU A 249 -9.70 11.91 6.94
CA GLU A 249 -10.14 11.99 8.33
C GLU A 249 -9.22 11.18 9.27
N PHE A 250 -8.44 10.24 8.72
CA PHE A 250 -7.61 9.32 9.50
C PHE A 250 -6.10 9.56 9.41
N GLY A 251 -5.69 10.76 9.04
CA GLY A 251 -4.27 11.11 9.00
C GLY A 251 -3.59 10.77 7.68
N GLY A 252 -4.37 10.31 6.71
CA GLY A 252 -3.96 10.14 5.33
C GLY A 252 -2.95 9.03 5.15
N ASN A 253 -3.09 8.37 4.04
CA ASN A 253 -2.09 7.46 3.56
C ASN A 253 -1.29 8.10 2.42
N PHE A 254 -0.54 7.29 1.71
CA PHE A 254 0.34 7.69 0.63
C PHE A 254 -0.34 8.62 -0.40
N LEU A 255 -1.51 8.28 -0.93
CA LEU A 255 -2.18 9.07 -1.96
C LEU A 255 -2.62 10.44 -1.43
N TYR A 256 -3.11 10.50 -0.19
CA TYR A 256 -3.44 11.76 0.47
C TYR A 256 -2.18 12.62 0.70
N ALA A 257 -1.11 12.02 1.23
CA ALA A 257 0.17 12.70 1.44
C ALA A 257 0.74 13.22 0.12
N PHE A 258 0.65 12.44 -0.96
CA PHE A 258 1.04 12.82 -2.30
C PHE A 258 0.23 14.03 -2.82
N LEU A 259 -1.10 13.99 -2.73
CA LEU A 259 -1.94 15.13 -3.12
C LEU A 259 -1.63 16.38 -2.29
N LYS A 260 -1.39 16.24 -0.97
CA LYS A 260 -0.99 17.36 -0.12
C LYS A 260 0.39 17.92 -0.49
N MET A 261 1.29 17.09 -0.98
CA MET A 261 2.55 17.56 -1.56
C MET A 261 2.30 18.36 -2.85
N LEU A 262 1.48 17.83 -3.78
CA LEU A 262 1.10 18.55 -5.01
C LEU A 262 0.44 19.91 -4.70
N GLU A 263 -0.46 19.96 -3.70
CA GLU A 263 -1.12 21.17 -3.25
C GLU A 263 -0.09 22.25 -2.81
N ARG A 264 0.90 21.83 -2.01
CA ARG A 264 1.96 22.73 -1.54
C ARG A 264 2.88 23.25 -2.65
N GLN A 265 3.22 22.38 -3.61
CA GLN A 265 4.15 22.72 -4.69
C GLN A 265 3.47 23.50 -5.83
N SER A 266 2.20 23.23 -6.12
CA SER A 266 1.46 23.88 -7.20
C SER A 266 0.71 25.14 -6.77
N GLY A 267 0.34 25.24 -5.49
CA GLY A 267 -0.60 26.25 -5.00
C GLY A 267 -2.08 25.97 -5.34
N ILE A 268 -2.38 24.82 -5.94
CA ILE A 268 -3.75 24.35 -6.18
C ILE A 268 -4.35 23.94 -4.82
N ARG A 269 -5.65 24.16 -4.64
CA ARG A 269 -6.40 23.66 -3.49
C ARG A 269 -7.21 22.43 -3.89
N PHE A 270 -7.10 21.33 -3.14
CA PHE A 270 -7.91 20.13 -3.36
C PHE A 270 -9.14 20.09 -2.44
N GLU A 271 -10.27 19.77 -3.03
CA GLU A 271 -11.55 19.54 -2.36
C GLU A 271 -11.93 18.06 -2.50
N PHE A 272 -11.91 17.32 -1.39
CA PHE A 272 -12.05 15.88 -1.39
C PHE A 272 -13.53 15.46 -1.39
N LEU A 273 -13.96 14.69 -2.40
CA LEU A 273 -15.32 14.20 -2.59
C LEU A 273 -15.37 12.68 -2.41
N PRO A 274 -15.80 12.17 -1.23
CA PRO A 274 -15.88 10.74 -0.97
C PRO A 274 -16.96 10.07 -1.83
N GLN A 275 -16.59 8.98 -2.49
CA GLN A 275 -17.46 8.15 -3.30
C GLN A 275 -17.63 6.75 -2.66
N PRO A 276 -18.76 6.06 -2.88
CA PRO A 276 -19.00 4.74 -2.29
C PRO A 276 -18.06 3.65 -2.83
N SER A 277 -17.56 3.78 -4.07
CA SER A 277 -16.72 2.76 -4.71
C SER A 277 -15.78 3.38 -5.75
N TYR A 278 -14.81 2.59 -6.22
CA TYR A 278 -13.92 2.96 -7.32
C TYR A 278 -14.70 3.28 -8.62
N ASP A 279 -15.70 2.47 -8.96
CA ASP A 279 -16.54 2.72 -10.15
C ASP A 279 -17.35 4.02 -10.03
N ALA A 280 -17.75 4.41 -8.82
CA ALA A 280 -18.40 5.70 -8.58
C ALA A 280 -17.45 6.87 -8.79
N CYS A 281 -16.16 6.72 -8.47
CA CYS A 281 -15.12 7.72 -8.78
C CYS A 281 -14.95 7.88 -10.29
N LEU A 282 -14.84 6.78 -11.04
CA LEU A 282 -14.74 6.82 -12.50
C LEU A 282 -15.95 7.53 -13.14
N LYS A 283 -17.16 7.23 -12.65
CA LYS A 283 -18.38 7.89 -13.11
C LYS A 283 -18.36 9.38 -12.78
N ALA A 284 -17.92 9.77 -11.58
CA ALA A 284 -17.83 11.18 -11.17
C ALA A 284 -16.86 11.98 -12.06
N LEU A 285 -15.79 11.36 -12.55
CA LEU A 285 -14.91 11.97 -13.55
C LEU A 285 -15.59 12.10 -14.90
N ALA A 286 -16.21 11.00 -15.38
CA ALA A 286 -16.85 10.96 -16.70
C ALA A 286 -18.00 11.97 -16.84
N ASP A 287 -18.76 12.22 -15.80
CA ASP A 287 -19.86 13.18 -15.78
C ASP A 287 -19.48 14.60 -15.31
N GLY A 288 -18.19 14.83 -14.96
CA GLY A 288 -17.64 16.13 -14.57
C GLY A 288 -18.05 16.60 -13.17
N THR A 289 -18.59 15.74 -12.30
CA THR A 289 -18.85 16.08 -10.90
C THR A 289 -17.56 16.12 -10.05
N ALA A 290 -16.50 15.46 -10.51
CA ALA A 290 -15.14 15.58 -9.99
C ALA A 290 -14.18 15.91 -11.14
N ASP A 291 -13.05 16.55 -10.81
CA ASP A 291 -12.04 16.97 -11.77
C ASP A 291 -10.92 15.94 -11.91
N ILE A 292 -10.53 15.34 -10.79
CA ILE A 292 -9.48 14.30 -10.75
C ILE A 292 -9.84 13.17 -9.78
N MET A 293 -9.18 12.03 -9.94
CA MET A 293 -9.06 10.97 -8.93
C MET A 293 -7.59 10.59 -8.74
N PRO A 294 -7.18 10.18 -7.52
CA PRO A 294 -5.76 10.06 -7.19
C PRO A 294 -5.06 8.84 -7.77
N ASP A 295 -5.82 7.84 -8.21
CA ASP A 295 -5.28 6.56 -8.62
C ASP A 295 -6.10 5.92 -9.75
N VAL A 296 -5.48 5.81 -10.91
CA VAL A 296 -6.03 5.12 -12.07
C VAL A 296 -4.93 4.36 -12.81
N TYR A 297 -5.26 3.20 -13.33
CA TYR A 297 -4.37 2.50 -14.26
C TYR A 297 -4.44 3.17 -15.63
N PRO A 298 -3.32 3.74 -16.15
CA PRO A 298 -3.33 4.55 -17.36
C PRO A 298 -3.35 3.73 -18.66
N GLN A 299 -4.16 2.68 -18.71
CA GLN A 299 -4.37 1.90 -19.94
C GLN A 299 -5.42 2.56 -20.81
N LEU A 300 -5.07 2.92 -22.04
CA LEU A 300 -5.91 3.72 -22.90
C LEU A 300 -7.27 3.07 -23.23
N SER A 301 -7.28 1.76 -23.53
CA SER A 301 -8.55 1.05 -23.81
C SER A 301 -9.50 1.13 -22.63
N PHE A 302 -8.99 1.00 -21.41
CA PHE A 302 -9.75 1.19 -20.18
C PHE A 302 -10.21 2.63 -20.02
N LEU A 303 -9.31 3.61 -20.13
CA LEU A 303 -9.62 5.04 -19.98
C LEU A 303 -10.70 5.49 -20.99
N ARG A 304 -10.57 5.09 -22.25
CA ARG A 304 -11.59 5.36 -23.29
C ARG A 304 -12.94 4.73 -22.96
N SER A 305 -12.96 3.48 -22.46
CA SER A 305 -14.20 2.82 -22.06
C SER A 305 -14.92 3.52 -20.92
N GLN A 306 -14.17 4.23 -20.07
CA GLN A 306 -14.69 5.00 -18.94
C GLN A 306 -14.90 6.48 -19.27
N ASN A 307 -14.56 6.93 -20.49
CA ASN A 307 -14.61 8.34 -20.93
C ASN A 307 -13.85 9.27 -19.97
N ILE A 308 -12.61 8.92 -19.63
CA ILE A 308 -11.72 9.71 -18.79
C ILE A 308 -10.33 9.77 -19.40
N PHE A 309 -9.50 10.68 -18.90
CA PHE A 309 -8.07 10.78 -19.21
C PHE A 309 -7.22 10.37 -18.01
N SER A 310 -5.91 10.18 -18.24
CA SER A 310 -4.94 10.05 -17.16
C SER A 310 -3.82 11.08 -17.34
N GLY A 311 -3.25 11.51 -16.21
CA GLY A 311 -1.97 12.19 -16.19
C GLY A 311 -0.81 11.22 -16.38
N ARG A 312 0.41 11.76 -16.34
CA ARG A 312 1.66 10.97 -16.30
C ARG A 312 1.67 10.11 -15.05
N PRO A 313 2.15 8.85 -15.12
CA PRO A 313 2.41 8.06 -13.93
C PRO A 313 3.40 8.77 -13.00
N PHE A 314 3.01 8.90 -11.74
CA PHE A 314 3.87 9.50 -10.71
C PHE A 314 4.63 8.45 -9.90
N TYR A 315 4.20 7.20 -9.93
CA TYR A 315 4.85 6.09 -9.24
C TYR A 315 4.63 4.77 -9.98
N ASN A 316 5.67 3.93 -10.02
CA ASN A 316 5.62 2.60 -10.61
C ASN A 316 5.73 1.54 -9.50
N ALA A 317 4.57 1.05 -9.03
CA ALA A 317 4.50 0.05 -7.99
C ALA A 317 4.80 -1.35 -8.53
N PRO A 318 5.70 -2.14 -7.92
CA PRO A 318 5.85 -3.55 -8.30
C PRO A 318 4.62 -4.33 -7.85
N ILE A 319 4.10 -5.19 -8.72
CA ILE A 319 3.05 -6.12 -8.36
C ILE A 319 3.71 -7.40 -7.83
N THR A 320 3.36 -7.77 -6.60
CA THR A 320 3.83 -8.99 -5.97
C THR A 320 2.66 -9.94 -5.78
N VAL A 321 2.92 -11.23 -5.91
CA VAL A 321 1.92 -12.28 -5.65
C VAL A 321 2.43 -13.23 -4.57
N VAL A 322 1.51 -13.84 -3.85
CA VAL A 322 1.80 -14.97 -2.98
C VAL A 322 1.50 -16.26 -3.74
N GLY A 323 2.48 -17.14 -3.81
CA GLY A 323 2.38 -18.45 -4.47
C GLY A 323 3.13 -19.53 -3.69
N ARG A 324 3.12 -20.78 -4.16
CA ARG A 324 3.86 -21.91 -3.58
C ARG A 324 5.14 -22.18 -4.35
N LEU A 325 6.21 -22.55 -3.64
CA LEU A 325 7.55 -22.73 -4.24
C LEU A 325 7.61 -23.89 -5.25
N HIS A 326 6.71 -24.86 -5.14
CA HIS A 326 6.74 -26.11 -5.93
C HIS A 326 5.59 -26.23 -6.92
N ASP A 327 4.72 -25.23 -7.02
CA ASP A 327 3.65 -25.25 -7.99
C ASP A 327 4.17 -24.95 -9.39
N LYS A 328 3.69 -25.71 -10.36
CA LYS A 328 3.95 -25.46 -11.79
C LYS A 328 3.24 -24.18 -12.28
N ASN A 329 2.35 -23.65 -11.46
CA ASN A 329 1.51 -22.50 -11.77
C ASN A 329 2.22 -21.21 -11.31
N ILE A 330 3.05 -20.69 -12.20
CA ILE A 330 3.75 -19.42 -12.05
C ILE A 330 2.96 -18.35 -12.82
N PRO A 331 2.94 -17.07 -12.37
CA PRO A 331 2.34 -15.99 -13.14
C PRO A 331 2.71 -16.01 -14.64
N GLY A 332 1.69 -15.95 -15.52
CA GLY A 332 1.86 -16.05 -16.96
C GLY A 332 1.84 -17.47 -17.54
N GLN A 333 1.46 -18.47 -16.77
CA GLN A 333 1.29 -19.85 -17.23
C GLN A 333 -0.17 -20.35 -17.02
N SER A 334 -1.16 -19.50 -17.32
CA SER A 334 -2.59 -19.77 -17.18
C SER A 334 -3.00 -20.12 -15.74
N CYS A 335 -2.44 -19.42 -14.76
CA CYS A 335 -2.80 -19.60 -13.37
C CYS A 335 -4.08 -18.83 -12.97
N THR A 336 -4.73 -19.29 -11.91
CA THR A 336 -5.87 -18.59 -11.29
C THR A 336 -5.37 -17.63 -10.23
N VAL A 337 -5.69 -16.33 -10.39
CA VAL A 337 -5.17 -15.25 -9.54
C VAL A 337 -6.28 -14.67 -8.67
N GLY A 338 -6.14 -14.78 -7.35
CA GLY A 338 -7.02 -14.15 -6.38
C GLY A 338 -6.72 -12.67 -6.18
N PHE A 339 -7.76 -11.83 -6.11
CA PHE A 339 -7.61 -10.41 -5.79
C PHE A 339 -8.87 -9.86 -5.11
N THR A 340 -8.75 -8.71 -4.45
CA THR A 340 -9.89 -8.02 -3.83
C THR A 340 -10.47 -6.94 -4.74
N ARG A 341 -11.70 -6.50 -4.46
CA ARG A 341 -12.34 -5.40 -5.23
C ARG A 341 -11.50 -4.12 -5.20
N GLU A 342 -10.83 -3.85 -4.09
CA GLU A 342 -9.97 -2.69 -3.89
C GLU A 342 -8.74 -2.69 -4.81
N MET A 343 -8.30 -3.88 -5.23
CA MET A 343 -7.14 -4.08 -6.12
C MET A 343 -7.48 -4.09 -7.61
N ARG A 344 -8.65 -3.57 -8.02
CA ARG A 344 -9.09 -3.64 -9.42
C ARG A 344 -8.10 -3.01 -10.40
N SER A 345 -7.57 -1.83 -10.09
CA SER A 345 -6.57 -1.16 -10.93
C SER A 345 -5.27 -1.97 -11.02
N VAL A 346 -4.83 -2.52 -9.90
CA VAL A 346 -3.65 -3.40 -9.83
C VAL A 346 -3.87 -4.66 -10.66
N MET A 347 -5.09 -5.22 -10.61
CA MET A 347 -5.44 -6.40 -11.40
C MET A 347 -5.44 -6.12 -12.90
N LEU A 348 -5.92 -4.97 -13.34
CA LEU A 348 -5.84 -4.55 -14.74
C LEU A 348 -4.39 -4.46 -15.22
N ALA A 349 -3.51 -3.89 -14.41
CA ALA A 349 -2.08 -3.83 -14.70
C ALA A 349 -1.45 -5.22 -14.74
N TYR A 350 -1.80 -6.11 -13.82
CA TYR A 350 -1.37 -7.49 -13.81
C TYR A 350 -1.82 -8.24 -15.08
N GLN A 351 -3.11 -8.15 -15.44
CA GLN A 351 -3.66 -8.81 -16.63
C GLN A 351 -3.08 -8.29 -17.94
N SER A 352 -2.67 -7.01 -18.01
CA SER A 352 -2.00 -6.48 -19.21
C SER A 352 -0.65 -7.14 -19.44
N THR A 353 0.03 -7.60 -18.38
CA THR A 353 1.30 -8.31 -18.45
C THR A 353 1.11 -9.82 -18.61
N TYR A 354 0.07 -10.37 -17.99
CA TYR A 354 -0.27 -11.80 -17.95
C TYR A 354 -1.72 -12.06 -18.41
N PRO A 355 -2.01 -11.88 -19.70
CA PRO A 355 -3.37 -12.01 -20.24
C PRO A 355 -3.94 -13.44 -20.18
N GLU A 356 -3.05 -14.46 -20.06
CA GLU A 356 -3.42 -15.88 -19.97
C GLU A 356 -3.96 -16.28 -18.60
N ASP A 357 -3.66 -15.48 -17.55
CA ASP A 357 -4.06 -15.79 -16.19
C ASP A 357 -5.53 -15.42 -15.94
N THR A 358 -6.22 -16.24 -15.16
CA THR A 358 -7.65 -16.07 -14.88
C THR A 358 -7.87 -15.39 -13.54
N PRO A 359 -8.42 -14.16 -13.51
CA PRO A 359 -8.67 -13.43 -12.27
C PRO A 359 -9.89 -13.96 -11.52
N LYS A 360 -9.81 -14.04 -10.19
CA LYS A 360 -10.91 -14.41 -9.30
C LYS A 360 -11.03 -13.38 -8.17
N ILE A 361 -12.21 -12.73 -8.07
CA ILE A 361 -12.43 -11.65 -7.10
C ILE A 361 -12.93 -12.17 -5.77
N PHE A 362 -12.42 -11.59 -4.68
CA PHE A 362 -12.79 -11.92 -3.30
C PHE A 362 -13.16 -10.65 -2.51
N PRO A 363 -13.96 -10.78 -1.44
CA PRO A 363 -14.39 -9.62 -0.65
C PRO A 363 -13.25 -8.95 0.14
N ASN A 364 -12.23 -9.71 0.55
CA ASN A 364 -11.07 -9.22 1.31
C ASN A 364 -9.87 -10.17 1.16
N ILE A 365 -8.72 -9.75 1.66
CA ILE A 365 -7.45 -10.50 1.56
C ILE A 365 -7.50 -11.83 2.33
N ASP A 366 -8.22 -11.90 3.45
CA ASP A 366 -8.37 -13.15 4.21
C ASP A 366 -9.15 -14.22 3.44
N ALA A 367 -10.15 -13.79 2.64
CA ALA A 367 -10.85 -14.69 1.74
C ALA A 367 -9.95 -15.19 0.61
N CYS A 368 -9.09 -14.31 0.04
CA CYS A 368 -8.06 -14.71 -0.93
C CYS A 368 -7.11 -15.76 -0.33
N ARG A 369 -6.60 -15.52 0.88
CA ARG A 369 -5.71 -16.44 1.60
C ARG A 369 -6.34 -17.80 1.81
N LYS A 370 -7.57 -17.85 2.33
CA LYS A 370 -8.32 -19.10 2.52
C LYS A 370 -8.55 -19.86 1.22
N ALA A 371 -8.85 -19.15 0.13
CA ALA A 371 -9.00 -19.74 -1.20
C ALA A 371 -7.67 -20.32 -1.71
N PHE A 372 -6.56 -19.62 -1.47
CA PHE A 372 -5.21 -20.10 -1.77
C PHE A 372 -4.86 -21.34 -0.96
N GLU A 373 -5.10 -21.35 0.36
CA GLU A 373 -4.88 -22.52 1.23
C GLU A 373 -5.66 -23.75 0.76
N LYS A 374 -6.89 -23.57 0.27
CA LYS A 374 -7.74 -24.64 -0.28
C LYS A 374 -7.38 -25.04 -1.71
N GLY A 375 -6.46 -24.35 -2.40
CA GLY A 375 -6.13 -24.58 -3.81
C GLY A 375 -7.21 -24.11 -4.79
N GLU A 376 -8.11 -23.21 -4.38
CA GLU A 376 -9.12 -22.61 -5.25
C GLU A 376 -8.53 -21.50 -6.16
N VAL A 377 -7.36 -20.96 -5.80
CA VAL A 377 -6.52 -20.09 -6.59
C VAL A 377 -5.07 -20.53 -6.46
N ASP A 378 -4.31 -20.35 -7.53
CA ASP A 378 -2.90 -20.75 -7.60
C ASP A 378 -1.99 -19.72 -6.94
N VAL A 379 -2.32 -18.45 -7.13
CA VAL A 379 -1.65 -17.29 -6.53
C VAL A 379 -2.67 -16.23 -6.14
N TYR A 380 -2.27 -15.27 -5.30
CA TYR A 380 -3.10 -14.08 -5.08
C TYR A 380 -2.24 -12.83 -4.98
N LEU A 381 -2.81 -11.69 -5.39
CA LEU A 381 -2.14 -10.39 -5.32
C LEU A 381 -1.91 -10.01 -3.86
N TRP A 382 -0.67 -9.62 -3.55
CA TRP A 382 -0.30 -9.11 -2.24
C TRP A 382 -0.47 -7.59 -2.19
N PRO A 383 -1.10 -7.03 -1.14
CA PRO A 383 -1.28 -5.59 -1.03
C PRO A 383 0.07 -4.87 -1.03
N TYR A 384 0.20 -3.86 -1.90
CA TYR A 384 1.35 -2.99 -1.98
C TYR A 384 1.07 -1.69 -1.19
N PRO A 385 2.07 -1.00 -0.64
CA PRO A 385 3.51 -1.27 -0.56
C PRO A 385 4.02 -1.65 0.84
N ALA A 386 3.25 -1.37 1.90
CA ALA A 386 3.73 -1.46 3.29
C ALA A 386 3.80 -2.89 3.82
N ALA A 387 2.88 -3.73 3.39
CA ALA A 387 2.76 -5.10 3.88
C ALA A 387 3.94 -6.00 3.47
N SER A 388 4.58 -5.71 2.31
CA SER A 388 5.64 -6.57 1.77
C SER A 388 6.96 -6.54 2.57
N LEU A 389 7.17 -5.54 3.42
CA LEU A 389 8.38 -5.39 4.23
C LEU A 389 8.20 -5.80 5.68
N GLN A 390 6.97 -5.77 6.20
CA GLN A 390 6.67 -5.98 7.62
C GLN A 390 5.84 -7.23 7.92
N ASP A 391 5.00 -7.68 6.97
CA ASP A 391 4.20 -8.88 7.16
C ASP A 391 4.89 -10.09 6.52
N ASP A 392 5.12 -11.13 7.31
CA ASP A 392 5.53 -12.41 6.77
C ASP A 392 4.41 -12.98 5.87
N PRO A 393 4.76 -13.51 4.69
CA PRO A 393 3.81 -14.24 3.88
C PRO A 393 3.22 -15.40 4.69
N PRO A 394 2.01 -15.88 4.38
CA PRO A 394 1.44 -17.03 5.07
C PRO A 394 2.43 -18.20 5.08
N LYS A 395 2.40 -19.02 6.14
CA LYS A 395 3.38 -20.09 6.41
C LYS A 395 3.67 -21.01 5.22
N ASP A 396 2.68 -21.19 4.35
CA ASP A 396 2.76 -22.05 3.15
C ASP A 396 2.88 -21.26 1.84
N GLY A 397 3.08 -19.93 1.91
CA GLY A 397 3.17 -19.04 0.75
C GLY A 397 4.49 -18.28 0.71
N LEU A 398 4.97 -18.02 -0.50
CA LEU A 398 6.13 -17.19 -0.77
C LEU A 398 5.72 -15.98 -1.57
N LEU A 399 6.35 -14.85 -1.29
CA LEU A 399 6.26 -13.68 -2.15
C LEU A 399 7.06 -13.98 -3.42
N LEU A 400 6.34 -14.05 -4.54
CA LEU A 400 6.92 -14.27 -5.85
C LEU A 400 7.01 -12.91 -6.57
N PRO A 401 8.20 -12.56 -7.07
CA PRO A 401 8.36 -11.39 -7.91
C PRO A 401 7.61 -11.60 -9.23
N THR A 402 7.02 -10.54 -9.76
CA THR A 402 6.41 -10.56 -11.09
C THR A 402 7.07 -9.53 -12.01
N ARG A 403 6.82 -9.64 -13.32
CA ARG A 403 7.19 -8.60 -14.29
C ARG A 403 6.17 -7.46 -14.30
N ALA A 404 4.99 -7.69 -13.72
CA ALA A 404 3.93 -6.71 -13.74
C ALA A 404 4.27 -5.53 -12.82
N MET A 405 4.11 -4.34 -13.36
CA MET A 405 4.21 -3.08 -12.64
C MET A 405 2.87 -2.36 -12.68
N TYR A 406 2.56 -1.68 -11.62
CA TYR A 406 1.38 -0.83 -11.55
C TYR A 406 1.80 0.64 -11.64
N PRO A 407 1.75 1.26 -12.83
CA PRO A 407 1.98 2.69 -12.99
C PRO A 407 0.77 3.44 -12.42
N MET A 408 0.97 4.12 -11.30
CA MET A 408 -0.05 4.93 -10.63
C MET A 408 -0.11 6.31 -11.28
N ALA A 409 -1.27 6.69 -11.77
CA ALA A 409 -1.49 7.97 -12.41
C ALA A 409 -2.76 8.66 -11.86
N LEU A 410 -2.82 9.99 -11.96
CA LEU A 410 -4.05 10.71 -11.68
C LEU A 410 -5.06 10.46 -12.80
N GLY A 411 -6.28 10.07 -12.45
CA GLY A 411 -7.41 10.11 -13.37
C GLY A 411 -7.91 11.54 -13.53
N ILE A 412 -8.27 11.95 -14.76
CA ILE A 412 -8.63 13.31 -15.10
C ILE A 412 -9.96 13.31 -15.86
N SER A 413 -10.87 14.15 -15.42
CA SER A 413 -12.16 14.36 -16.10
C SER A 413 -11.98 15.03 -17.47
N PRO A 414 -12.71 14.63 -18.51
CA PRO A 414 -12.75 15.35 -19.79
C PRO A 414 -13.31 16.76 -19.66
N HIS A 415 -14.01 17.07 -18.56
CA HIS A 415 -14.59 18.39 -18.26
C HIS A 415 -13.65 19.27 -17.42
N ALA A 416 -12.52 18.75 -16.94
CA ALA A 416 -11.54 19.52 -16.19
C ALA A 416 -10.81 20.54 -17.08
N SER A 417 -10.38 21.66 -16.49
CA SER A 417 -9.57 22.63 -17.23
C SER A 417 -8.26 21.99 -17.71
N PRO A 418 -7.83 22.19 -18.95
CA PRO A 418 -6.53 21.70 -19.44
C PRO A 418 -5.34 22.20 -18.58
N LEU A 419 -5.50 23.35 -17.92
CA LEU A 419 -4.47 23.89 -17.01
C LEU A 419 -4.26 23.03 -15.77
N VAL A 420 -5.27 22.27 -15.33
CA VAL A 420 -5.14 21.28 -14.23
C VAL A 420 -4.08 20.25 -14.60
N THR A 421 -4.24 19.62 -15.78
CA THR A 421 -3.32 18.60 -16.29
C THR A 421 -1.92 19.18 -16.47
N SER A 422 -1.82 20.36 -17.12
CA SER A 422 -0.52 20.98 -17.41
C SER A 422 0.26 21.32 -16.13
N VAL A 423 -0.40 21.91 -15.14
CA VAL A 423 0.24 22.30 -13.88
C VAL A 423 0.64 21.06 -13.06
N LEU A 424 -0.27 20.09 -12.92
CA LEU A 424 0.00 18.86 -12.16
C LEU A 424 1.10 18.03 -12.82
N ASP A 425 1.12 17.91 -14.15
CA ASP A 425 2.16 17.18 -14.88
C ASP A 425 3.55 17.80 -14.67
N LYS A 426 3.66 19.11 -14.66
CA LYS A 426 4.92 19.82 -14.39
C LYS A 426 5.42 19.56 -12.96
N VAL A 427 4.53 19.61 -11.98
CA VAL A 427 4.89 19.33 -10.57
C VAL A 427 5.27 17.86 -10.40
N ILE A 428 4.52 16.93 -10.98
CA ILE A 428 4.83 15.50 -10.94
C ILE A 428 6.20 15.22 -11.59
N THR A 429 6.47 15.84 -12.75
CA THR A 429 7.74 15.67 -13.46
C THR A 429 8.94 16.20 -12.65
N SER A 430 8.76 17.26 -11.87
CA SER A 430 9.81 17.80 -11.00
C SER A 430 9.98 17.04 -9.67
N THR A 431 9.07 16.11 -9.36
CA THR A 431 9.13 15.34 -8.12
C THR A 431 9.99 14.10 -8.31
N THR A 432 11.01 13.93 -7.46
CA THR A 432 11.91 12.79 -7.52
C THR A 432 11.23 11.51 -7.03
N THR A 433 11.63 10.36 -7.57
CA THR A 433 11.18 9.03 -7.10
C THR A 433 11.49 8.85 -5.61
N ALA A 434 12.65 9.34 -5.15
CA ALA A 434 13.02 9.31 -3.74
C ALA A 434 12.05 10.09 -2.84
N THR A 435 11.52 11.22 -3.31
CA THR A 435 10.50 11.98 -2.58
C THR A 435 9.20 11.20 -2.47
N ILE A 436 8.78 10.54 -3.53
CA ILE A 436 7.57 9.72 -3.55
C ILE A 436 7.73 8.48 -2.67
N ASP A 437 8.87 7.79 -2.73
CA ASP A 437 9.19 6.68 -1.83
C ASP A 437 9.24 7.14 -0.35
N ALA A 438 9.81 8.31 -0.07
CA ALA A 438 9.81 8.87 1.30
C ALA A 438 8.39 9.14 1.80
N LEU A 439 7.50 9.64 0.94
CA LEU A 439 6.08 9.80 1.29
C LEU A 439 5.42 8.45 1.59
N LEU A 440 5.69 7.45 0.76
CA LEU A 440 5.15 6.11 0.89
C LEU A 440 5.55 5.45 2.21
N LEU A 441 6.77 5.71 2.67
CA LEU A 441 7.34 5.17 3.90
C LEU A 441 7.03 6.03 5.13
N SER A 442 6.72 7.32 4.95
CA SER A 442 6.29 8.21 6.04
C SER A 442 4.90 7.89 6.55
N VAL A 443 4.11 7.20 5.74
CA VAL A 443 2.82 6.64 6.12
C VAL A 443 3.09 5.33 6.85
N ALA A 444 3.46 5.46 8.14
CA ALA A 444 3.69 4.31 9.01
C ALA A 444 2.44 3.41 9.06
N PRO A 445 2.61 2.09 9.18
CA PRO A 445 1.49 1.21 9.46
C PRO A 445 0.78 1.73 10.70
N ASP A 446 -0.55 1.74 10.66
CA ASP A 446 -1.40 2.24 11.73
C ASP A 446 -0.90 1.78 13.10
N SER A 447 -0.63 2.72 13.98
CA SER A 447 -0.40 2.38 15.37
C SER A 447 -1.68 1.70 15.93
N LEU A 448 -1.53 0.81 16.90
CA LEU A 448 -2.67 0.19 17.59
C LEU A 448 -3.70 1.25 18.03
N LEU A 449 -3.23 2.45 18.39
CA LEU A 449 -4.06 3.61 18.74
C LEU A 449 -4.86 4.16 17.56
N ASP A 450 -4.32 4.15 16.34
CA ASP A 450 -5.02 4.63 15.16
C ASP A 450 -6.07 3.64 14.68
N VAL A 451 -5.80 2.33 14.81
CA VAL A 451 -6.79 1.27 14.59
C VAL A 451 -7.95 1.40 15.58
N ILE A 452 -7.64 1.60 16.88
CA ILE A 452 -8.65 1.81 17.92
C ILE A 452 -9.46 3.09 17.66
N ARG A 453 -8.81 4.20 17.29
CA ARG A 453 -9.48 5.46 16.95
C ARG A 453 -10.42 5.30 15.75
N ARG A 454 -9.99 4.60 14.69
CA ARG A 454 -10.82 4.30 13.51
C ARG A 454 -12.03 3.46 13.91
N PHE A 455 -11.82 2.37 14.63
CA PHE A 455 -12.89 1.52 15.11
C PHE A 455 -13.92 2.31 15.96
N LEU A 456 -13.44 3.13 16.90
CA LEU A 456 -14.29 3.94 17.76
C LEU A 456 -15.10 4.98 16.97
N ARG A 457 -14.52 5.64 15.98
CA ARG A 457 -15.24 6.64 15.16
C ARG A 457 -16.23 5.98 14.20
N ARG A 458 -15.84 4.90 13.54
CA ARG A 458 -16.70 4.18 12.58
C ARG A 458 -17.93 3.57 13.26
N ASN A 459 -17.75 3.10 14.49
CA ASN A 459 -18.79 2.46 15.30
C ASN A 459 -19.18 3.31 16.52
N LEU A 460 -19.15 4.64 16.42
CA LEU A 460 -19.37 5.53 17.55
C LEU A 460 -20.70 5.27 18.26
N VAL A 461 -21.79 5.10 17.50
CA VAL A 461 -23.13 4.83 18.05
C VAL A 461 -23.16 3.47 18.74
N GLU A 462 -22.63 2.44 18.10
CA GLU A 462 -22.59 1.08 18.68
C GLU A 462 -21.72 1.02 19.92
N THR A 463 -20.56 1.71 19.90
CA THR A 463 -19.66 1.79 21.05
C THR A 463 -20.30 2.54 22.21
N LEU A 464 -20.97 3.66 21.95
CA LEU A 464 -21.70 4.42 22.98
C LEU A 464 -22.87 3.61 23.54
N CYS A 465 -23.60 2.89 22.70
CA CYS A 465 -24.67 1.97 23.14
C CYS A 465 -24.11 0.84 24.00
N GLY A 466 -22.98 0.24 23.60
CA GLY A 466 -22.29 -0.81 24.35
C GLY A 466 -21.81 -0.32 25.72
N LEU A 467 -21.17 0.85 25.79
CA LEU A 467 -20.74 1.50 27.04
C LEU A 467 -21.93 1.85 27.94
N GLY A 468 -23.01 2.35 27.34
CA GLY A 468 -24.27 2.64 28.08
C GLY A 468 -24.86 1.37 28.69
N LEU A 469 -24.87 0.26 27.95
CA LEU A 469 -25.36 -1.03 28.45
C LEU A 469 -24.46 -1.57 29.59
N ILE A 470 -23.16 -1.51 29.44
CA ILE A 470 -22.20 -1.90 30.50
C ILE A 470 -22.43 -1.04 31.76
N MET A 471 -22.55 0.27 31.60
CA MET A 471 -22.81 1.19 32.70
C MET A 471 -24.12 0.87 33.43
N LEU A 472 -25.19 0.54 32.69
CA LEU A 472 -26.46 0.11 33.24
C LEU A 472 -26.34 -1.21 34.02
N LEU A 473 -25.60 -2.18 33.49
CA LEU A 473 -25.35 -3.46 34.17
C LEU A 473 -24.55 -3.27 35.47
N VAL A 474 -23.50 -2.45 35.43
CA VAL A 474 -22.70 -2.11 36.62
C VAL A 474 -23.55 -1.36 37.67
N MET A 475 -24.35 -0.37 37.25
CA MET A 475 -25.27 0.32 38.17
C MET A 475 -26.29 -0.63 38.79
N ARG A 476 -26.86 -1.55 38.00
CA ARG A 476 -27.79 -2.56 38.49
C ARG A 476 -27.12 -3.52 39.48
N HIS A 477 -25.91 -3.96 39.17
CA HIS A 477 -25.10 -4.81 40.05
C HIS A 477 -24.80 -4.08 41.38
N ASN A 478 -24.32 -2.85 41.32
CA ASN A 478 -24.00 -2.04 42.51
C ASN A 478 -25.25 -1.73 43.35
N ARG A 479 -26.40 -1.46 42.72
CA ARG A 479 -27.67 -1.27 43.44
C ARG A 479 -28.08 -2.53 44.17
N ARG A 480 -27.98 -3.72 43.56
CA ARG A 480 -28.25 -5.00 44.24
C ARG A 480 -27.29 -5.21 45.40
N ARG A 481 -26.01 -5.04 45.18
CA ARG A 481 -24.97 -5.19 46.23
C ARG A 481 -25.18 -4.22 47.42
N LEU A 482 -25.56 -2.98 47.14
CA LEU A 482 -25.93 -1.98 48.16
C LEU A 482 -27.19 -2.37 48.92
N ALA A 483 -28.19 -2.92 48.23
CA ALA A 483 -29.41 -3.42 48.87
C ALA A 483 -29.13 -4.60 49.82
N ASP A 484 -28.30 -5.55 49.36
CA ASP A 484 -27.87 -6.72 50.13
C ASP A 484 -27.06 -6.29 51.37
N LEU A 485 -26.12 -5.36 51.21
CA LEU A 485 -25.34 -4.80 52.33
C LEU A 485 -26.22 -4.04 53.32
N ARG A 486 -27.21 -3.27 52.84
CA ARG A 486 -28.18 -2.59 53.70
C ARG A 486 -29.08 -3.59 54.42
N ALA A 487 -29.54 -4.63 53.75
CA ALA A 487 -30.32 -5.69 54.38
C ALA A 487 -29.51 -6.39 55.47
N ALA A 488 -28.26 -6.76 55.19
CA ALA A 488 -27.35 -7.38 56.16
C ALA A 488 -27.03 -6.45 57.36
N ALA A 489 -26.87 -5.16 57.11
CA ALA A 489 -26.59 -4.18 58.18
C ALA A 489 -27.78 -3.88 59.10
N LEU A 490 -29.01 -4.18 58.66
CA LEU A 490 -30.25 -3.88 59.38
C LEU A 490 -30.96 -5.12 59.94
N THR A 491 -30.42 -6.33 59.72
CA THR A 491 -30.94 -7.60 60.24
C THR A 491 -30.07 -8.15 61.35
N ASP A 492 -30.68 -8.79 62.31
CA ASP A 492 -29.98 -9.52 63.37
C ASP A 492 -29.62 -10.93 62.88
N PRO A 493 -28.37 -11.36 62.98
CA PRO A 493 -27.92 -12.64 62.43
C PRO A 493 -28.51 -13.87 63.13
N VAL A 494 -28.98 -13.72 64.37
CA VAL A 494 -29.58 -14.82 65.13
C VAL A 494 -31.05 -14.95 64.85
N THR A 495 -31.80 -13.85 64.95
CA THR A 495 -33.27 -13.86 64.84
C THR A 495 -33.74 -13.71 63.39
N GLN A 496 -32.89 -13.27 62.48
CA GLN A 496 -33.24 -12.87 61.09
C GLN A 496 -34.29 -11.72 61.03
N GLY A 497 -34.63 -11.12 62.17
CA GLY A 497 -35.48 -9.97 62.29
C GLY A 497 -34.74 -8.63 62.27
N PRO A 498 -35.45 -7.49 62.46
CA PRO A 498 -34.81 -6.18 62.53
C PRO A 498 -33.82 -6.13 63.70
N ASN A 499 -32.60 -5.69 63.43
CA ASN A 499 -31.65 -5.42 64.49
C ASN A 499 -31.95 -4.07 65.21
N ARG A 500 -31.16 -3.76 66.24
CA ARG A 500 -31.30 -2.52 66.98
C ARG A 500 -31.28 -1.26 66.13
N ALA A 501 -30.42 -1.21 65.10
CA ALA A 501 -30.31 -0.04 64.22
C ALA A 501 -31.60 0.16 63.41
N ARG A 502 -32.16 -0.91 62.84
CA ARG A 502 -33.40 -0.88 62.08
C ARG A 502 -34.60 -0.52 63.02
N PHE A 503 -34.61 -1.13 64.18
CA PHE A 503 -35.68 -0.81 65.19
C PHE A 503 -35.67 0.68 65.53
N LEU A 504 -34.53 1.30 65.83
CA LEU A 504 -34.42 2.72 66.10
C LEU A 504 -34.90 3.61 64.97
N MET A 505 -34.55 3.24 63.71
CA MET A 505 -35.01 3.97 62.53
C MET A 505 -36.50 3.87 62.28
N ASP A 506 -37.08 2.70 62.44
CA ASP A 506 -38.54 2.47 62.26
C ASP A 506 -39.35 3.05 63.40
N ALA A 507 -38.89 2.92 64.67
CA ALA A 507 -39.50 3.53 65.84
C ALA A 507 -39.52 5.06 65.75
N ALA A 508 -38.41 5.68 65.29
CA ALA A 508 -38.37 7.13 65.09
C ALA A 508 -39.43 7.61 64.08
N LYS A 509 -39.58 6.87 62.93
CA LYS A 509 -40.64 7.20 61.95
C LYS A 509 -42.08 7.04 62.48
N ILE A 510 -42.29 6.00 63.25
CA ILE A 510 -43.60 5.71 63.85
C ILE A 510 -43.94 6.76 64.90
N LEU A 511 -43.03 7.09 65.80
CA LEU A 511 -43.17 8.07 66.82
C LEU A 511 -43.37 9.51 66.32
N GLN A 512 -42.78 9.83 65.16
CA GLN A 512 -43.01 11.12 64.48
C GLN A 512 -44.44 11.31 64.00
N LYS A 513 -45.15 10.20 63.68
CA LYS A 513 -46.54 10.27 63.20
C LYS A 513 -47.54 10.44 64.35
N ASP A 514 -47.42 9.65 65.41
CA ASP A 514 -48.33 9.74 66.59
C ASP A 514 -47.68 9.14 67.85
N PRO A 515 -46.91 9.92 68.63
CA PRO A 515 -46.15 9.43 69.78
C PRO A 515 -46.99 8.88 70.92
N ARG A 516 -48.30 9.22 70.96
CA ARG A 516 -49.21 8.81 72.07
C ARG A 516 -49.90 7.46 71.85
N ARG A 517 -49.71 6.87 70.67
CA ARG A 517 -50.39 5.65 70.24
C ARG A 517 -49.63 4.37 70.45
N TYR A 518 -48.37 4.45 70.85
CA TYR A 518 -47.46 3.31 70.88
C TYR A 518 -46.79 3.17 72.24
N TYR A 519 -46.59 1.93 72.66
CA TYR A 519 -45.79 1.56 73.83
C TYR A 519 -44.57 0.77 73.44
N LEU A 520 -43.44 1.03 74.11
CA LEU A 520 -42.26 0.27 73.98
C LEU A 520 -42.17 -0.76 75.09
N SER A 521 -42.09 -2.05 74.70
CA SER A 521 -41.86 -3.15 75.59
C SER A 521 -40.49 -3.77 75.34
N THR A 522 -39.76 -4.09 76.41
CA THR A 522 -38.52 -4.79 76.33
C THR A 522 -38.60 -6.13 77.05
N ILE A 523 -38.20 -7.20 76.36
CA ILE A 523 -38.17 -8.55 76.90
C ILE A 523 -36.71 -8.93 77.18
N ASN A 524 -36.39 -9.38 78.40
CA ASN A 524 -35.05 -9.83 78.75
C ASN A 524 -35.13 -11.29 79.21
N ILE A 525 -34.34 -12.14 78.52
CA ILE A 525 -34.25 -13.57 78.88
C ILE A 525 -33.24 -13.73 80.02
N ARG A 526 -33.80 -13.99 81.24
CA ARG A 526 -32.97 -14.23 82.40
C ARG A 526 -32.11 -15.53 82.23
N LYS A 527 -30.87 -15.48 82.71
CA LYS A 527 -29.93 -16.62 82.70
C LYS A 527 -29.58 -17.19 81.30
N LEU A 528 -29.74 -16.45 80.18
CA LEU A 528 -29.32 -16.89 78.83
C LEU A 528 -27.87 -17.32 78.81
N LYS A 529 -26.99 -16.64 79.56
CA LYS A 529 -25.57 -17.04 79.69
C LYS A 529 -25.35 -18.45 80.28
N LEU A 530 -26.24 -18.83 81.23
CA LEU A 530 -26.17 -20.17 81.83
C LEU A 530 -26.69 -21.24 80.84
N ILE A 531 -27.73 -20.94 80.10
CA ILE A 531 -28.26 -21.82 79.04
C ILE A 531 -27.21 -22.02 77.98
N ASN A 532 -26.55 -20.96 77.53
CA ASN A 532 -25.45 -21.05 76.54
C ASN A 532 -24.25 -21.90 77.05
N ARG A 533 -23.93 -21.79 78.34
CA ARG A 533 -22.87 -22.61 78.96
C ARG A 533 -23.27 -24.08 79.15
N ALA A 534 -24.50 -24.34 79.55
CA ALA A 534 -24.99 -25.69 79.87
C ALA A 534 -25.38 -26.48 78.60
N CYS A 535 -26.03 -25.82 77.62
CA CYS A 535 -26.66 -26.48 76.48
C CYS A 535 -26.08 -26.03 75.14
N GLY A 536 -25.06 -25.16 75.16
CA GLY A 536 -24.38 -24.67 73.93
C GLY A 536 -25.08 -23.47 73.31
N LEU A 537 -24.29 -22.68 72.52
CA LEU A 537 -24.74 -21.45 71.86
C LEU A 537 -25.95 -21.65 70.92
N ARG A 538 -26.00 -22.78 70.22
CA ARG A 538 -27.13 -23.11 69.32
C ARG A 538 -28.49 -23.18 70.04
N THR A 539 -28.50 -23.68 71.28
CA THR A 539 -29.71 -23.77 72.09
C THR A 539 -30.17 -22.38 72.55
N GLY A 540 -29.23 -21.52 72.97
CA GLY A 540 -29.55 -20.16 73.31
C GLY A 540 -30.02 -19.33 72.10
N ASP A 541 -29.41 -19.51 70.94
CA ASP A 541 -29.88 -18.87 69.69
C ASP A 541 -31.27 -19.35 69.31
N SER A 542 -31.60 -20.63 69.51
CA SER A 542 -32.94 -21.17 69.27
C SER A 542 -33.99 -20.58 70.23
N LEU A 543 -33.62 -20.36 71.49
CA LEU A 543 -34.47 -19.70 72.45
C LEU A 543 -34.74 -18.22 72.07
N ILE A 544 -33.73 -17.50 71.67
CA ILE A 544 -33.87 -16.12 71.18
C ILE A 544 -34.79 -16.07 69.96
N ARG A 545 -34.59 -17.02 69.00
CA ARG A 545 -35.51 -17.09 67.83
C ARG A 545 -36.94 -17.41 68.20
N PHE A 546 -37.17 -18.28 69.19
CA PHE A 546 -38.48 -18.60 69.69
C PHE A 546 -39.16 -17.34 70.30
N CYS A 547 -38.46 -16.64 71.20
CA CYS A 547 -38.97 -15.40 71.79
C CYS A 547 -39.21 -14.26 70.78
N ASN A 548 -38.59 -14.29 69.64
CA ASN A 548 -38.75 -13.31 68.54
C ASN A 548 -39.94 -13.63 67.62
N ARG A 549 -40.46 -14.87 67.68
CA ARG A 549 -41.65 -15.30 66.88
C ARG A 549 -42.98 -15.11 67.61
N GLU A 550 -42.99 -15.21 68.94
CA GLU A 550 -44.08 -14.91 69.81
C GLU A 550 -44.21 -13.38 70.09
#